data_aee4d1124cf5b694add9e6afe64793db
#
_entry.id   aee4d1124cf5b694add9e6afe64793db
#
_cell.length_a   1.000
_cell.length_b   1.000
_cell.length_c   1.000
_cell.angle_alpha   90.00
_cell.angle_beta   90.00
_cell.angle_gamma   90.00
#
_symmetry.space_group_name_H-M   'P 1'
#
loop_
_entity.id
_entity.type
_entity.pdbx_description
1 polymer ?
#
loop_
_entity_poly.entity_id
_entity_poly.type
_entity_poly.pdbx_seq_one_letter_code
_entity_poly.pdbx_strand_id
1 'polypeptide(L)'
;MKQKDVITGWLVAFIISCMMLTGCTEKAKKPEKKIMKVETISVGNTNLGGTKDYVGTIEEKMGSTLSFEIAGNITSIRVEEGDRVNKGQLLATINPTTVKEAHRATLTTLKQAQDAYRRFLPLHQSGTISDMKWVEIESKLEQAKAAESIARQQLSHSTLTAPFTGVIAAKNVDLGTYVLPGQPVLKLANVAQVNAKVSVPEAEISHLHVGDKVKLTVAALSGAIFWGTISEKGIDANPISHTYDVKVGITNPQGRLLPGMVCNAQVQGSATTPFYLIVPPQSVELDVDSSRFVWTVVNGKAHQQPVTTGDFEGDGIVILSGLKAGDQVIINGQQKVSEGMKVDTTKRDNR
;
A
#
# COMPACT_ATOMS: atom_id res chain seq x y z
N MET A 1 -5.37 -80.37 -91.52
CA MET A 1 -5.30 -80.52 -90.07
C MET A 1 -4.57 -79.31 -89.40
N LYS A 2 -5.05 -78.09 -89.60
CA LYS A 2 -4.41 -76.90 -88.95
C LYS A 2 -5.34 -75.74 -88.55
N GLN A 3 -6.64 -75.98 -88.48
CA GLN A 3 -7.63 -74.92 -88.23
C GLN A 3 -8.48 -75.13 -86.99
N LYS A 4 -8.32 -76.25 -86.23
CA LYS A 4 -9.08 -76.52 -85.02
C LYS A 4 -8.36 -76.07 -83.72
N ASP A 5 -7.07 -75.97 -83.77
CA ASP A 5 -6.27 -75.65 -82.52
C ASP A 5 -6.25 -74.14 -82.21
N VAL A 6 -6.51 -73.22 -83.12
CA VAL A 6 -6.50 -71.78 -82.94
C VAL A 6 -7.81 -71.30 -82.23
N ILE A 7 -8.95 -71.96 -82.49
CA ILE A 7 -10.26 -71.58 -81.90
C ILE A 7 -10.34 -72.00 -80.42
N THR A 8 -9.72 -73.12 -80.05
CA THR A 8 -9.66 -73.56 -78.63
C THR A 8 -8.75 -72.69 -77.76
N GLY A 9 -7.65 -72.17 -78.34
CA GLY A 9 -6.76 -71.21 -77.60
C GLY A 9 -7.39 -69.86 -77.27
N TRP A 10 -8.22 -69.37 -78.20
CA TRP A 10 -8.93 -68.10 -78.02
C TRP A 10 -10.08 -68.18 -77.04
N LEU A 11 -10.79 -69.32 -76.98
CA LEU A 11 -11.87 -69.56 -76.01
C LEU A 11 -11.35 -69.72 -74.59
N VAL A 12 -10.20 -70.36 -74.36
CA VAL A 12 -9.55 -70.49 -73.06
C VAL A 12 -8.98 -69.13 -72.56
N ALA A 13 -8.42 -68.34 -73.49
CA ALA A 13 -7.94 -67.00 -73.19
C ALA A 13 -9.07 -66.01 -72.80
N PHE A 14 -10.28 -66.18 -73.45
CA PHE A 14 -11.44 -65.34 -73.10
C PHE A 14 -12.09 -65.74 -71.78
N ILE A 15 -12.11 -67.05 -71.45
CA ILE A 15 -12.61 -67.56 -70.15
C ILE A 15 -11.66 -67.14 -68.98
N ILE A 16 -10.35 -67.13 -69.16
CA ILE A 16 -9.35 -66.67 -68.16
C ILE A 16 -9.44 -65.15 -68.03
N SER A 17 -9.70 -64.38 -69.09
CA SER A 17 -9.90 -62.93 -69.04
C SER A 17 -11.19 -62.51 -68.31
N CYS A 18 -12.26 -63.39 -68.37
CA CYS A 18 -13.55 -63.12 -67.71
C CYS A 18 -13.52 -63.45 -66.19
N MET A 19 -12.58 -64.27 -65.72
CA MET A 19 -12.46 -64.66 -64.30
C MET A 19 -11.66 -63.65 -63.45
N MET A 20 -11.01 -62.66 -64.07
CA MET A 20 -10.29 -61.62 -63.36
C MET A 20 -11.11 -60.35 -63.02
N LEU A 21 -12.43 -60.36 -63.37
CA LEU A 21 -13.32 -59.19 -63.17
C LEU A 21 -14.28 -59.34 -61.98
N THR A 22 -14.13 -60.34 -61.12
CA THR A 22 -14.79 -60.35 -59.81
C THR A 22 -13.93 -59.60 -58.82
N GLY A 23 -13.80 -58.24 -58.99
CA GLY A 23 -13.25 -57.32 -58.01
C GLY A 23 -14.14 -57.36 -56.79
N CYS A 24 -13.56 -57.74 -55.69
CA CYS A 24 -14.10 -57.56 -54.32
C CYS A 24 -14.67 -56.16 -54.15
N THR A 25 -15.99 -56.02 -54.09
CA THR A 25 -16.64 -54.87 -53.50
C THR A 25 -16.37 -54.96 -51.96
N GLU A 26 -15.24 -54.49 -51.57
CA GLU A 26 -14.95 -54.19 -50.15
C GLU A 26 -15.94 -53.07 -49.77
N LYS A 27 -16.98 -53.43 -49.00
CA LYS A 27 -17.84 -52.46 -48.34
C LYS A 27 -16.94 -51.53 -47.59
N ALA A 28 -16.76 -50.29 -48.05
CA ALA A 28 -16.14 -49.24 -47.29
C ALA A 28 -16.81 -49.20 -45.92
N LYS A 29 -16.12 -49.71 -44.90
CA LYS A 29 -16.47 -49.49 -43.51
C LYS A 29 -16.56 -47.99 -43.34
N LYS A 30 -17.80 -47.49 -43.09
CA LYS A 30 -18.00 -46.12 -42.59
C LYS A 30 -16.99 -45.91 -41.48
N PRO A 31 -16.17 -44.85 -41.52
CA PRO A 31 -15.21 -44.62 -40.44
C PRO A 31 -15.99 -44.56 -39.14
N GLU A 32 -15.74 -45.50 -38.26
CA GLU A 32 -16.20 -45.43 -36.87
C GLU A 32 -15.73 -44.08 -36.35
N LYS A 33 -16.69 -43.20 -35.98
CA LYS A 33 -16.38 -41.88 -35.39
C LYS A 33 -15.66 -42.14 -34.08
N LYS A 34 -14.34 -42.18 -34.13
CA LYS A 34 -13.46 -42.36 -32.98
C LYS A 34 -13.75 -41.22 -32.02
N ILE A 35 -14.46 -41.49 -30.94
CA ILE A 35 -14.71 -40.53 -29.87
C ILE A 35 -13.37 -40.26 -29.23
N MET A 36 -12.88 -39.01 -29.33
CA MET A 36 -11.61 -38.64 -28.75
C MET A 36 -11.82 -38.22 -27.30
N LYS A 37 -11.01 -38.78 -26.39
CA LYS A 37 -10.98 -38.33 -24.99
C LYS A 37 -10.15 -37.06 -24.87
N VAL A 38 -10.74 -36.04 -24.29
CA VAL A 38 -10.12 -34.72 -24.06
C VAL A 38 -10.33 -34.31 -22.61
N GLU A 39 -9.37 -33.58 -22.07
CA GLU A 39 -9.54 -32.93 -20.76
C GLU A 39 -10.06 -31.52 -20.98
N THR A 40 -11.06 -31.14 -20.20
CA THR A 40 -11.68 -29.82 -20.27
C THR A 40 -11.63 -29.14 -18.92
N ILE A 41 -11.53 -27.80 -18.96
CA ILE A 41 -11.71 -26.93 -17.81
C ILE A 41 -12.95 -26.05 -18.07
N SER A 42 -13.75 -25.83 -17.04
CA SER A 42 -14.81 -24.84 -17.11
C SER A 42 -14.22 -23.46 -16.83
N VAL A 43 -14.37 -22.54 -17.77
CA VAL A 43 -13.86 -21.17 -17.63
C VAL A 43 -14.71 -20.45 -16.61
N GLY A 44 -14.12 -20.15 -15.44
CA GLY A 44 -14.76 -19.39 -14.39
C GLY A 44 -14.45 -17.89 -14.49
N ASN A 45 -15.34 -17.08 -13.94
CA ASN A 45 -14.99 -15.70 -13.65
C ASN A 45 -13.94 -15.67 -12.55
N THR A 46 -12.70 -15.41 -12.93
CA THR A 46 -11.63 -15.20 -11.96
C THR A 46 -11.56 -13.70 -11.67
N ASN A 47 -11.80 -13.37 -10.42
CA ASN A 47 -11.58 -12.02 -9.96
C ASN A 47 -10.06 -11.82 -9.79
N LEU A 48 -9.44 -11.18 -10.76
CA LEU A 48 -8.02 -10.78 -10.70
C LEU A 48 -7.77 -9.61 -9.74
N GLY A 49 -8.73 -9.27 -8.91
CA GLY A 49 -8.51 -8.43 -7.76
C GLY A 49 -7.48 -9.05 -6.83
N GLY A 50 -6.31 -9.35 -7.35
CA GLY A 50 -5.15 -9.72 -6.58
C GLY A 50 -4.92 -8.62 -5.55
N THR A 51 -4.94 -8.99 -4.26
CA THR A 51 -4.47 -8.10 -3.21
C THR A 51 -3.02 -7.77 -3.57
N LYS A 52 -2.79 -6.54 -4.06
CA LYS A 52 -1.44 -6.10 -4.34
C LYS A 52 -0.75 -5.83 -3.03
N ASP A 53 0.43 -6.42 -2.88
CA ASP A 53 1.25 -6.32 -1.69
C ASP A 53 2.31 -5.25 -1.90
N TYR A 54 2.31 -4.26 -1.04
CA TYR A 54 3.32 -3.20 -1.03
C TYR A 54 4.09 -3.25 0.27
N VAL A 55 5.38 -2.98 0.19
CA VAL A 55 6.21 -2.84 1.39
C VAL A 55 6.15 -1.40 1.88
N GLY A 56 6.02 -1.25 3.19
CA GLY A 56 6.00 0.05 3.86
C GLY A 56 6.71 0.03 5.20
N THR A 57 6.85 1.22 5.78
CA THR A 57 7.45 1.41 7.10
C THR A 57 6.48 2.18 7.98
N ILE A 58 6.35 1.78 9.24
CA ILE A 58 5.56 2.50 10.23
C ILE A 58 6.29 3.77 10.62
N GLU A 59 5.60 4.91 10.55
CA GLU A 59 6.08 6.22 10.95
C GLU A 59 5.15 6.81 12.01
N GLU A 60 5.67 7.67 12.85
CA GLU A 60 4.85 8.47 13.75
C GLU A 60 3.96 9.44 12.97
N LYS A 61 2.67 9.51 13.30
CA LYS A 61 1.76 10.50 12.71
C LYS A 61 2.12 11.92 13.15
N MET A 62 2.62 12.05 14.37
CA MET A 62 3.05 13.30 14.97
C MET A 62 4.33 13.04 15.77
N GLY A 63 5.39 13.70 15.43
CA GLY A 63 6.66 13.71 16.16
C GLY A 63 7.16 15.12 16.34
N SER A 64 7.88 15.39 17.45
CA SER A 64 8.51 16.67 17.71
C SER A 64 9.91 16.45 18.27
N THR A 65 10.85 17.13 17.67
CA THR A 65 12.20 17.27 18.26
C THR A 65 12.15 18.41 19.27
N LEU A 66 12.44 18.09 20.50
CA LEU A 66 12.42 19.03 21.63
C LEU A 66 13.81 19.58 21.84
N SER A 67 13.90 20.91 21.98
CA SER A 67 15.13 21.65 22.21
C SER A 67 14.88 22.76 23.24
N PHE A 68 15.93 23.21 23.92
CA PHE A 68 15.86 24.44 24.75
C PHE A 68 15.93 25.67 23.84
N GLU A 69 15.24 26.72 24.25
CA GLU A 69 15.26 28.02 23.57
C GLU A 69 16.39 28.94 24.09
N ILE A 70 17.03 28.56 25.19
CA ILE A 70 18.18 29.26 25.77
C ILE A 70 19.35 28.30 25.99
N ALA A 71 20.55 28.82 25.95
CA ALA A 71 21.76 28.05 26.21
C ALA A 71 21.95 27.73 27.71
N GLY A 72 22.54 26.58 28.00
CA GLY A 72 22.89 26.21 29.38
C GLY A 72 23.35 24.76 29.54
N ASN A 73 23.88 24.45 30.71
CA ASN A 73 24.24 23.08 31.09
C ASN A 73 23.01 22.34 31.57
N ILE A 74 22.80 21.11 31.08
CA ILE A 74 21.73 20.23 31.54
C ILE A 74 21.98 19.80 32.98
N THR A 75 21.03 20.11 33.87
CA THR A 75 21.12 19.79 35.31
C THR A 75 20.27 18.60 35.71
N SER A 76 19.24 18.27 34.92
CA SER A 76 18.49 17.04 35.10
C SER A 76 17.81 16.58 33.80
N ILE A 77 17.74 15.25 33.60
CA ILE A 77 16.92 14.59 32.61
C ILE A 77 16.09 13.57 33.41
N ARG A 78 14.77 13.60 33.25
CA ARG A 78 13.82 12.80 34.06
C ARG A 78 13.19 11.67 33.27
N VAL A 79 13.65 11.43 32.05
CA VAL A 79 13.09 10.46 31.14
C VAL A 79 14.22 9.75 30.38
N GLU A 80 13.94 8.52 30.01
CA GLU A 80 14.80 7.70 29.14
C GLU A 80 14.08 7.37 27.84
N GLU A 81 14.82 6.81 26.85
CA GLU A 81 14.23 6.31 25.62
C GLU A 81 13.22 5.19 25.89
N GLY A 82 12.06 5.24 25.27
CA GLY A 82 10.95 4.32 25.51
C GLY A 82 9.95 4.75 26.58
N ASP A 83 10.26 5.78 27.39
CA ASP A 83 9.36 6.25 28.43
C ASP A 83 8.10 6.90 27.87
N ARG A 84 6.95 6.60 28.49
CA ARG A 84 5.68 7.28 28.23
C ARG A 84 5.58 8.55 29.04
N VAL A 85 5.23 9.64 28.37
CA VAL A 85 5.09 10.97 28.98
C VAL A 85 3.75 11.58 28.65
N ASN A 86 3.22 12.36 29.61
CA ASN A 86 1.97 13.11 29.46
C ASN A 86 2.25 14.55 29.02
N LYS A 87 1.31 15.15 28.30
CA LYS A 87 1.36 16.58 27.95
C LYS A 87 1.63 17.43 29.22
N GLY A 88 2.61 18.35 29.15
CA GLY A 88 3.03 19.24 30.25
C GLY A 88 4.00 18.58 31.24
N GLN A 89 4.32 17.28 31.11
CA GLN A 89 5.30 16.63 31.98
C GLN A 89 6.67 17.22 31.79
N LEU A 90 7.39 17.49 32.91
CA LEU A 90 8.78 17.97 32.91
C LEU A 90 9.72 16.84 32.48
N LEU A 91 10.48 17.09 31.41
CA LEU A 91 11.40 16.10 30.81
C LEU A 91 12.85 16.37 31.18
N ALA A 92 13.29 17.62 31.05
CA ALA A 92 14.66 18.01 31.34
C ALA A 92 14.72 19.47 31.84
N THR A 93 15.82 19.82 32.53
CA THR A 93 16.10 21.20 32.96
C THR A 93 17.55 21.55 32.68
N ILE A 94 17.78 22.81 32.29
CA ILE A 94 19.11 23.41 32.28
C ILE A 94 19.31 24.26 33.55
N ASN A 95 20.55 24.65 33.85
CA ASN A 95 20.86 25.45 34.99
C ASN A 95 20.10 26.81 34.97
N PRO A 96 19.10 27.03 35.86
CA PRO A 96 18.25 28.21 35.81
C PRO A 96 18.82 29.40 36.58
N THR A 97 19.98 29.28 37.21
CA THR A 97 20.48 30.24 38.21
C THR A 97 20.49 31.66 37.67
N THR A 98 21.12 31.91 36.52
CA THR A 98 21.26 33.26 35.95
C THR A 98 19.89 33.85 35.56
N VAL A 99 19.04 33.07 34.85
CA VAL A 99 17.72 33.55 34.42
C VAL A 99 16.76 33.73 35.59
N LYS A 100 16.89 32.92 36.64
CA LYS A 100 16.10 33.03 37.86
C LYS A 100 16.44 34.33 38.64
N GLU A 101 17.72 34.67 38.76
CA GLU A 101 18.11 35.92 39.40
C GLU A 101 17.76 37.15 38.56
N ALA A 102 17.86 37.08 37.24
CA ALA A 102 17.37 38.13 36.34
C ALA A 102 15.85 38.36 36.49
N HIS A 103 15.05 37.27 36.52
CA HIS A 103 13.61 37.38 36.78
C HIS A 103 13.29 37.96 38.15
N ARG A 104 14.04 37.58 39.18
CA ARG A 104 13.89 38.14 40.53
C ARG A 104 14.14 39.66 40.56
N ALA A 105 15.16 40.14 39.86
CA ALA A 105 15.47 41.57 39.77
C ALA A 105 14.35 42.35 39.08
N THR A 106 13.85 41.87 37.93
CA THR A 106 12.74 42.51 37.21
C THR A 106 11.43 42.47 38.01
N LEU A 107 11.14 41.40 38.74
CA LEU A 107 9.99 41.29 39.62
C LEU A 107 10.05 42.33 40.76
N THR A 108 11.24 42.62 41.29
CA THR A 108 11.42 43.67 42.31
C THR A 108 11.12 45.06 41.73
N THR A 109 11.63 45.33 40.51
CA THR A 109 11.34 46.60 39.80
C THR A 109 9.85 46.76 39.50
N LEU A 110 9.18 45.69 39.09
CA LEU A 110 7.73 45.71 38.87
C LEU A 110 6.96 46.03 40.15
N LYS A 111 7.33 45.41 41.30
CA LYS A 111 6.71 45.73 42.61
C LYS A 111 6.87 47.20 42.94
N GLN A 112 8.06 47.79 42.78
CA GLN A 112 8.29 49.21 43.01
C GLN A 112 7.41 50.12 42.13
N ALA A 113 7.29 49.79 40.83
CA ALA A 113 6.44 50.54 39.91
C ALA A 113 4.96 50.42 40.28
N GLN A 114 4.50 49.19 40.66
CA GLN A 114 3.13 48.97 41.11
C GLN A 114 2.83 49.74 42.42
N ASP A 115 3.77 49.81 43.37
CA ASP A 115 3.60 50.57 44.60
C ASP A 115 3.54 52.09 44.34
N ALA A 116 4.38 52.59 43.43
CA ALA A 116 4.29 53.98 42.99
C ALA A 116 2.94 54.28 42.35
N TYR A 117 2.49 53.48 41.40
CA TYR A 117 1.19 53.59 40.74
C TYR A 117 0.04 53.65 41.77
N ARG A 118 0.00 52.70 42.73
CA ARG A 118 -1.04 52.62 43.76
C ARG A 118 -1.05 53.88 44.67
N ARG A 119 0.09 54.44 45.00
CA ARG A 119 0.20 55.66 45.84
C ARG A 119 -0.20 56.93 45.09
N PHE A 120 0.13 57.03 43.80
CA PHE A 120 -0.14 58.21 43.00
C PHE A 120 -1.54 58.22 42.36
N LEU A 121 -2.20 57.09 42.21
CA LEU A 121 -3.53 56.99 41.62
C LEU A 121 -4.57 57.89 42.33
N PRO A 122 -4.73 57.90 43.69
CA PRO A 122 -5.66 58.76 44.35
C PRO A 122 -5.28 60.26 44.25
N LEU A 123 -3.96 60.59 44.15
CA LEU A 123 -3.48 61.95 43.96
C LEU A 123 -3.82 62.49 42.54
N HIS A 124 -3.76 61.64 41.54
CA HIS A 124 -4.21 62.00 40.19
C HIS A 124 -5.71 62.19 40.18
N GLN A 125 -6.50 61.29 40.77
CA GLN A 125 -7.96 61.40 40.84
C GLN A 125 -8.45 62.66 41.56
N SER A 126 -7.69 63.17 42.53
CA SER A 126 -7.98 64.40 43.25
C SER A 126 -7.43 65.67 42.54
N GLY A 127 -6.80 65.53 41.36
CA GLY A 127 -6.17 66.64 40.64
C GLY A 127 -4.89 67.22 41.30
N THR A 128 -4.31 66.50 42.25
CA THR A 128 -3.13 66.95 43.03
C THR A 128 -1.81 66.85 42.24
N ILE A 129 -1.77 65.98 41.21
CA ILE A 129 -0.61 65.82 40.33
C ILE A 129 -0.98 66.17 38.89
N SER A 130 0.00 66.59 38.08
CA SER A 130 -0.20 66.91 36.69
C SER A 130 -0.37 65.61 35.84
N ASP A 131 -1.14 65.70 34.77
CA ASP A 131 -1.34 64.60 33.82
C ASP A 131 0.00 64.07 33.27
N MET A 132 0.95 64.98 33.03
CA MET A 132 2.29 64.57 32.57
C MET A 132 2.98 63.66 33.57
N LYS A 133 2.86 63.95 34.88
CA LYS A 133 3.46 63.11 35.96
C LYS A 133 2.73 61.79 36.06
N TRP A 134 1.42 61.76 35.91
CA TRP A 134 0.65 60.54 35.89
C TRP A 134 1.04 59.65 34.70
N VAL A 135 1.15 60.15 33.48
CA VAL A 135 1.59 59.41 32.29
C VAL A 135 3.00 58.83 32.50
N GLU A 136 3.92 59.58 33.16
CA GLU A 136 5.26 59.05 33.51
C GLU A 136 5.17 57.81 34.40
N ILE A 137 4.33 57.84 35.45
CA ILE A 137 4.16 56.74 36.39
C ILE A 137 3.54 55.51 35.71
N GLU A 138 2.50 55.75 34.92
CA GLU A 138 1.82 54.71 34.14
C GLU A 138 2.78 54.05 33.12
N SER A 139 3.55 54.84 32.39
CA SER A 139 4.56 54.37 31.45
C SER A 139 5.65 53.52 32.12
N LYS A 140 6.13 53.94 33.33
CA LYS A 140 7.09 53.16 34.12
C LYS A 140 6.51 51.82 34.58
N LEU A 141 5.24 51.77 34.96
CA LEU A 141 4.57 50.54 35.33
C LEU A 141 4.49 49.58 34.14
N GLU A 142 4.04 50.06 32.97
CA GLU A 142 3.96 49.25 31.78
C GLU A 142 5.34 48.73 31.32
N GLN A 143 6.38 49.57 31.38
CA GLN A 143 7.74 49.16 31.08
C GLN A 143 8.24 48.06 32.04
N ALA A 144 7.96 48.20 33.36
CA ALA A 144 8.34 47.19 34.33
C ALA A 144 7.58 45.87 34.16
N LYS A 145 6.30 45.92 33.79
CA LYS A 145 5.49 44.73 33.43
C LYS A 145 6.08 44.01 32.24
N ALA A 146 6.41 44.73 31.17
CA ALA A 146 7.03 44.17 29.99
C ALA A 146 8.37 43.49 30.27
N ALA A 147 9.24 44.15 31.06
CA ALA A 147 10.55 43.61 31.45
C ALA A 147 10.43 42.33 32.30
N GLU A 148 9.49 42.29 33.25
CA GLU A 148 9.23 41.11 34.08
C GLU A 148 8.69 39.95 33.22
N SER A 149 7.75 40.21 32.30
CA SER A 149 7.18 39.22 31.42
C SER A 149 8.26 38.54 30.55
N ILE A 150 9.19 39.31 29.99
CA ILE A 150 10.33 38.79 29.22
C ILE A 150 11.21 37.90 30.09
N ALA A 151 11.60 38.37 31.29
CA ALA A 151 12.46 37.60 32.17
C ALA A 151 11.78 36.31 32.70
N ARG A 152 10.48 36.36 32.96
CA ARG A 152 9.68 35.18 33.32
C ARG A 152 9.64 34.17 32.20
N GLN A 153 9.45 34.62 30.96
CA GLN A 153 9.48 33.74 29.78
C GLN A 153 10.86 33.08 29.64
N GLN A 154 11.96 33.84 29.77
CA GLN A 154 13.30 33.25 29.73
C GLN A 154 13.53 32.22 30.84
N LEU A 155 12.99 32.43 32.04
CA LEU A 155 13.03 31.45 33.10
C LEU A 155 12.23 30.18 32.73
N SER A 156 11.08 30.32 32.10
CA SER A 156 10.30 29.17 31.65
C SER A 156 11.03 28.32 30.58
N HIS A 157 11.82 28.94 29.71
CA HIS A 157 12.67 28.27 28.72
C HIS A 157 13.83 27.45 29.31
N SER A 158 14.07 27.55 30.64
CA SER A 158 15.05 26.70 31.34
C SER A 158 14.51 25.30 31.65
N THR A 159 13.23 25.03 31.37
CA THR A 159 12.57 23.74 31.54
C THR A 159 12.02 23.23 30.23
N LEU A 160 12.27 21.98 29.95
CA LEU A 160 11.75 21.30 28.77
C LEU A 160 10.57 20.41 29.17
N THR A 161 9.39 20.67 28.60
CA THR A 161 8.16 19.93 28.89
C THR A 161 7.60 19.28 27.63
N ALA A 162 6.83 18.22 27.81
CA ALA A 162 6.18 17.51 26.69
C ALA A 162 5.02 18.35 26.12
N PRO A 163 5.03 18.70 24.83
CA PRO A 163 3.95 19.47 24.19
C PRO A 163 2.66 18.65 23.99
N PHE A 164 2.79 17.31 23.91
CA PHE A 164 1.68 16.35 23.81
C PHE A 164 2.05 15.04 24.51
N THR A 165 1.07 14.18 24.74
CA THR A 165 1.26 12.83 25.30
C THR A 165 1.87 11.91 24.25
N GLY A 166 2.96 11.21 24.59
CA GLY A 166 3.69 10.34 23.66
C GLY A 166 4.73 9.46 24.34
N VAL A 167 5.68 9.00 23.53
CA VAL A 167 6.83 8.19 23.96
C VAL A 167 8.12 8.90 23.54
N ILE A 168 9.13 8.88 24.39
CA ILE A 168 10.47 9.40 24.07
C ILE A 168 11.11 8.44 23.06
N ALA A 169 11.27 8.92 21.83
CA ALA A 169 11.82 8.11 20.74
C ALA A 169 13.35 8.14 20.66
N ALA A 170 13.97 9.24 21.14
CA ALA A 170 15.43 9.37 21.21
C ALA A 170 15.85 10.39 22.25
N LYS A 171 17.02 10.16 22.86
CA LYS A 171 17.71 11.05 23.77
C LYS A 171 19.08 11.40 23.19
N ASN A 172 19.25 12.63 22.72
CA ASN A 172 20.45 13.06 21.98
C ASN A 172 21.52 13.74 22.88
N VAL A 173 21.29 13.84 24.18
CA VAL A 173 22.16 14.53 25.12
C VAL A 173 22.19 13.86 26.48
N ASP A 174 23.28 14.07 27.23
CA ASP A 174 23.46 13.53 28.57
C ASP A 174 23.47 14.62 29.62
N LEU A 175 23.37 14.21 30.89
CA LEU A 175 23.49 15.10 32.05
C LEU A 175 24.84 15.82 32.04
N GLY A 176 24.82 17.13 32.30
CA GLY A 176 26.01 17.96 32.28
C GLY A 176 26.41 18.52 30.92
N THR A 177 25.79 18.05 29.84
CA THR A 177 26.04 18.58 28.48
C THR A 177 25.63 20.06 28.39
N TYR A 178 26.47 20.88 27.78
CA TYR A 178 26.10 22.25 27.40
C TYR A 178 25.35 22.25 26.08
N VAL A 179 24.14 22.81 26.09
CA VAL A 179 23.27 22.87 24.89
C VAL A 179 23.09 24.30 24.42
N LEU A 180 22.97 24.44 23.10
CA LEU A 180 22.66 25.70 22.42
C LEU A 180 21.16 25.79 22.09
N PRO A 181 20.61 27.01 21.89
CA PRO A 181 19.23 27.17 21.42
C PRO A 181 18.97 26.42 20.13
N GLY A 182 17.89 25.64 20.10
CA GLY A 182 17.50 24.84 18.91
C GLY A 182 18.26 23.51 18.74
N GLN A 183 19.26 23.22 19.59
CA GLN A 183 19.94 21.91 19.54
C GLN A 183 19.00 20.81 19.99
N PRO A 184 18.86 19.70 19.17
CA PRO A 184 18.03 18.56 19.53
C PRO A 184 18.43 17.92 20.88
N VAL A 185 17.48 17.81 21.80
CA VAL A 185 17.68 17.22 23.14
C VAL A 185 16.96 15.89 23.24
N LEU A 186 15.65 15.89 22.97
CA LEU A 186 14.79 14.70 23.00
C LEU A 186 13.93 14.64 21.73
N LYS A 187 13.59 13.44 21.28
CA LYS A 187 12.56 13.23 20.26
C LYS A 187 11.33 12.63 20.91
N LEU A 188 10.19 13.31 20.80
CA LEU A 188 8.89 12.85 21.30
C LEU A 188 8.03 12.40 20.13
N ALA A 189 7.50 11.17 20.18
CA ALA A 189 6.64 10.59 19.16
C ALA A 189 5.27 10.23 19.74
N ASN A 190 4.21 10.55 19.01
CA ASN A 190 2.88 10.07 19.34
C ASN A 190 2.68 8.68 18.70
N VAL A 191 2.63 7.66 19.54
CA VAL A 191 2.43 6.26 19.08
C VAL A 191 0.99 5.78 19.14
N ALA A 192 0.04 6.60 19.64
CA ALA A 192 -1.37 6.23 19.71
C ALA A 192 -2.02 6.19 18.30
N GLN A 193 -1.50 6.99 17.40
CA GLN A 193 -1.84 6.99 15.98
C GLN A 193 -0.54 6.98 15.18
N VAL A 194 -0.42 6.03 14.27
CA VAL A 194 0.74 5.88 13.41
C VAL A 194 0.30 5.86 11.95
N ASN A 195 1.21 6.14 11.06
CA ASN A 195 1.01 5.96 9.62
C ASN A 195 1.91 4.81 9.15
N ALA A 196 1.42 3.98 8.23
CA ALA A 196 2.30 3.19 7.41
C ALA A 196 2.58 3.99 6.14
N LYS A 197 3.84 4.34 5.92
CA LYS A 197 4.34 4.94 4.70
C LYS A 197 4.65 3.82 3.73
N VAL A 198 3.88 3.72 2.67
CA VAL A 198 3.89 2.63 1.69
C VAL A 198 4.34 3.17 0.34
N SER A 199 5.35 2.54 -0.26
CA SER A 199 5.83 2.94 -1.59
C SER A 199 5.07 2.19 -2.67
N VAL A 200 4.36 2.92 -3.53
CA VAL A 200 3.49 2.39 -4.58
C VAL A 200 4.05 2.77 -5.95
N PRO A 201 4.23 1.81 -6.89
CA PRO A 201 4.68 2.09 -8.25
C PRO A 201 3.76 3.07 -9.00
N GLU A 202 4.34 3.88 -9.90
CA GLU A 202 3.61 4.87 -10.70
C GLU A 202 2.44 4.26 -11.49
N ALA A 203 2.63 3.07 -12.07
CA ALA A 203 1.59 2.37 -12.82
C ALA A 203 0.34 2.03 -11.98
N GLU A 204 0.45 2.02 -10.66
CA GLU A 204 -0.60 1.56 -9.75
C GLU A 204 -1.24 2.66 -8.92
N ILE A 205 -0.55 3.80 -8.76
CA ILE A 205 -1.02 4.90 -7.91
C ILE A 205 -2.38 5.48 -8.34
N SER A 206 -2.70 5.41 -9.65
CA SER A 206 -3.98 5.89 -10.19
C SER A 206 -5.19 5.09 -9.69
N HIS A 207 -4.99 3.83 -9.33
CA HIS A 207 -6.04 2.92 -8.87
C HIS A 207 -6.33 3.01 -7.38
N LEU A 208 -5.46 3.68 -6.61
CA LEU A 208 -5.63 3.85 -5.17
C LEU A 208 -6.35 5.16 -4.87
N HIS A 209 -7.27 5.12 -3.91
CA HIS A 209 -8.04 6.30 -3.50
C HIS A 209 -7.91 6.53 -1.99
N VAL A 210 -7.96 7.80 -1.60
CA VAL A 210 -8.05 8.16 -0.18
C VAL A 210 -9.34 7.58 0.38
N GLY A 211 -9.23 6.88 1.51
CA GLY A 211 -10.35 6.14 2.12
C GLY A 211 -10.34 4.63 1.86
N ASP A 212 -9.51 4.14 0.93
CA ASP A 212 -9.40 2.69 0.68
C ASP A 212 -8.89 1.97 1.93
N LYS A 213 -9.48 0.80 2.19
CA LYS A 213 -9.09 -0.05 3.31
C LYS A 213 -7.81 -0.82 2.99
N VAL A 214 -6.89 -0.81 3.93
CA VAL A 214 -5.60 -1.48 3.81
C VAL A 214 -5.42 -2.46 4.96
N LYS A 215 -5.12 -3.69 4.62
CA LYS A 215 -4.69 -4.71 5.58
C LYS A 215 -3.17 -4.65 5.69
N LEU A 216 -2.66 -4.48 6.90
CA LEU A 216 -1.24 -4.37 7.19
C LEU A 216 -0.79 -5.58 7.99
N THR A 217 0.27 -6.23 7.54
CA THR A 217 0.89 -7.35 8.24
C THR A 217 2.29 -6.95 8.68
N VAL A 218 2.58 -7.05 9.99
CA VAL A 218 3.86 -6.62 10.56
C VAL A 218 4.65 -7.84 11.01
N ALA A 219 5.75 -8.13 10.32
CA ALA A 219 6.58 -9.31 10.60
C ALA A 219 7.18 -9.28 12.01
N ALA A 220 7.63 -8.12 12.49
CA ALA A 220 8.19 -7.92 13.83
C ALA A 220 7.21 -8.27 14.97
N LEU A 221 5.91 -8.34 14.69
CA LEU A 221 4.86 -8.71 15.64
C LEU A 221 4.27 -10.10 15.33
N SER A 222 5.11 -11.03 14.87
CA SER A 222 4.71 -12.40 14.52
C SER A 222 3.61 -12.47 13.46
N GLY A 223 3.64 -11.55 12.49
CA GLY A 223 2.64 -11.48 11.43
C GLY A 223 1.28 -10.92 11.87
N ALA A 224 1.24 -10.16 12.97
CA ALA A 224 0.00 -9.54 13.43
C ALA A 224 -0.61 -8.64 12.35
N ILE A 225 -1.92 -8.71 12.24
CA ILE A 225 -2.71 -7.96 11.25
C ILE A 225 -3.28 -6.71 11.89
N PHE A 226 -3.12 -5.59 11.20
CA PHE A 226 -3.72 -4.30 11.53
C PHE A 226 -4.54 -3.80 10.34
N TRP A 227 -5.54 -2.99 10.64
CA TRP A 227 -6.36 -2.36 9.61
C TRP A 227 -6.14 -0.86 9.63
N GLY A 228 -6.00 -0.30 8.46
CA GLY A 228 -5.88 1.14 8.26
C GLY A 228 -6.67 1.61 7.05
N THR A 229 -6.63 2.90 6.81
CA THR A 229 -7.22 3.54 5.63
C THR A 229 -6.19 4.46 4.99
N ILE A 230 -6.20 4.53 3.66
CA ILE A 230 -5.37 5.51 2.96
C ILE A 230 -5.81 6.91 3.37
N SER A 231 -4.93 7.64 4.06
CA SER A 231 -5.17 9.00 4.53
C SER A 231 -4.63 10.06 3.59
N GLU A 232 -3.54 9.75 2.89
CA GLU A 232 -2.84 10.70 2.03
C GLU A 232 -2.12 9.96 0.89
N LYS A 233 -2.15 10.54 -0.30
CA LYS A 233 -1.34 10.13 -1.46
C LYS A 233 -0.31 11.19 -1.74
N GLY A 234 0.97 10.83 -1.78
CA GLY A 234 2.04 11.71 -2.21
C GLY A 234 1.82 12.18 -3.65
N ILE A 235 2.20 13.41 -3.91
CA ILE A 235 2.14 14.02 -5.25
C ILE A 235 3.49 13.98 -5.97
N ASP A 236 4.57 13.76 -5.21
CA ASP A 236 5.93 13.69 -5.75
C ASP A 236 6.38 12.22 -5.83
N ALA A 237 6.87 11.82 -7.00
CA ALA A 237 7.49 10.52 -7.18
C ALA A 237 8.95 10.54 -6.70
N ASN A 238 9.38 9.48 -6.08
CA ASN A 238 10.81 9.27 -5.85
C ASN A 238 11.50 9.03 -7.19
N PRO A 239 12.46 9.87 -7.61
CA PRO A 239 13.06 9.79 -8.94
C PRO A 239 13.95 8.55 -9.17
N ILE A 240 14.35 7.86 -8.10
CA ILE A 240 15.20 6.67 -8.16
C ILE A 240 14.35 5.40 -8.27
N SER A 241 13.31 5.29 -7.44
CA SER A 241 12.47 4.09 -7.37
C SER A 241 11.21 4.16 -8.24
N HIS A 242 10.88 5.33 -8.80
CA HIS A 242 9.64 5.59 -9.54
C HIS A 242 8.38 5.18 -8.75
N THR A 243 8.40 5.47 -7.45
CA THR A 243 7.30 5.17 -6.54
C THR A 243 6.74 6.43 -5.90
N TYR A 244 5.46 6.40 -5.58
CA TYR A 244 4.77 7.43 -4.80
C TYR A 244 4.58 6.95 -3.36
N ASP A 245 4.76 7.84 -2.40
CA ASP A 245 4.51 7.54 -0.99
C ASP A 245 3.02 7.67 -0.68
N VAL A 246 2.43 6.60 -0.19
CA VAL A 246 1.04 6.56 0.28
C VAL A 246 1.03 6.37 1.78
N LYS A 247 0.34 7.25 2.52
CA LYS A 247 0.21 7.13 3.97
C LYS A 247 -1.10 6.45 4.34
N VAL A 248 -0.98 5.38 5.10
CA VAL A 248 -2.11 4.62 5.64
C VAL A 248 -2.23 4.93 7.13
N GLY A 249 -3.30 5.61 7.53
CA GLY A 249 -3.56 5.92 8.93
C GLY A 249 -4.03 4.69 9.71
N ILE A 250 -3.40 4.43 10.86
CA ILE A 250 -3.66 3.27 11.70
C ILE A 250 -3.88 3.72 13.14
N THR A 251 -4.94 3.23 13.77
CA THR A 251 -5.17 3.41 15.20
C THR A 251 -4.40 2.36 15.98
N ASN A 252 -3.57 2.79 16.91
CA ASN A 252 -2.65 1.96 17.69
C ASN A 252 -2.85 2.13 19.21
N PRO A 253 -4.04 1.78 19.76
CA PRO A 253 -4.39 2.10 21.15
C PRO A 253 -3.49 1.38 22.17
N GLN A 254 -2.95 0.24 21.81
CA GLN A 254 -2.06 -0.54 22.68
C GLN A 254 -0.58 -0.12 22.54
N GLY A 255 -0.25 0.76 21.57
CA GLY A 255 1.13 1.17 21.31
C GLY A 255 2.05 0.05 20.82
N ARG A 256 1.49 -1.00 20.19
CA ARG A 256 2.27 -2.15 19.69
C ARG A 256 3.07 -1.85 18.44
N LEU A 257 2.51 -1.00 17.57
CA LEU A 257 3.19 -0.52 16.38
C LEU A 257 4.16 0.59 16.79
N LEU A 258 5.43 0.39 16.50
CA LEU A 258 6.48 1.35 16.78
C LEU A 258 7.03 1.91 15.45
N PRO A 259 7.38 3.20 15.39
CA PRO A 259 8.08 3.78 14.25
C PRO A 259 9.33 2.97 13.88
N GLY A 260 9.58 2.81 12.59
CA GLY A 260 10.69 2.02 12.06
C GLY A 260 10.34 0.54 11.77
N MET A 261 9.19 0.02 12.23
CA MET A 261 8.77 -1.34 11.87
C MET A 261 8.39 -1.42 10.40
N VAL A 262 8.83 -2.51 9.74
CA VAL A 262 8.44 -2.82 8.35
C VAL A 262 7.11 -3.54 8.34
N CYS A 263 6.25 -3.20 7.39
CA CYS A 263 4.95 -3.83 7.19
C CYS A 263 4.71 -4.14 5.71
N ASN A 264 3.91 -5.18 5.46
CA ASN A 264 3.33 -5.47 4.16
C ASN A 264 1.89 -4.96 4.14
N ALA A 265 1.59 -4.09 3.18
CA ALA A 265 0.29 -3.45 3.00
C ALA A 265 -0.45 -4.08 1.83
N GLN A 266 -1.62 -4.63 2.10
CA GLN A 266 -2.54 -5.16 1.09
C GLN A 266 -3.72 -4.21 0.96
N VAL A 267 -3.81 -3.51 -0.16
CA VAL A 267 -4.95 -2.64 -0.44
C VAL A 267 -6.09 -3.51 -0.93
N GLN A 268 -7.22 -3.46 -0.24
CA GLN A 268 -8.44 -4.07 -0.75
C GLN A 268 -8.95 -3.19 -1.89
N GLY A 269 -8.69 -3.61 -3.13
CA GLY A 269 -9.17 -2.91 -4.30
C GLY A 269 -10.68 -2.72 -4.24
N SER A 270 -11.12 -1.52 -4.57
CA SER A 270 -12.53 -1.24 -4.83
C SER A 270 -13.02 -2.22 -5.90
N ALA A 271 -14.16 -2.84 -5.68
CA ALA A 271 -14.74 -3.98 -6.40
C ALA A 271 -15.10 -3.71 -7.89
N THR A 272 -14.28 -2.96 -8.60
CA THR A 272 -14.42 -2.66 -10.03
C THR A 272 -13.35 -3.32 -10.89
N THR A 273 -12.65 -4.35 -10.38
CA THR A 273 -11.84 -5.15 -11.28
C THR A 273 -12.78 -5.96 -12.18
N PRO A 274 -12.71 -5.75 -13.50
CA PRO A 274 -13.49 -6.56 -14.41
C PRO A 274 -13.15 -8.04 -14.18
N PHE A 275 -14.17 -8.87 -14.15
CA PHE A 275 -13.97 -10.31 -14.12
C PHE A 275 -13.32 -10.73 -15.44
N TYR A 276 -12.16 -11.31 -15.34
CA TYR A 276 -11.47 -11.86 -16.50
C TYR A 276 -11.66 -13.38 -16.55
N LEU A 277 -11.75 -13.89 -17.77
CA LEU A 277 -11.71 -15.31 -18.04
C LEU A 277 -10.25 -15.70 -18.23
N ILE A 278 -9.75 -16.63 -17.44
CA ILE A 278 -8.37 -17.11 -17.53
C ILE A 278 -8.39 -18.54 -18.03
N VAL A 279 -7.53 -18.84 -19.00
CA VAL A 279 -7.31 -20.19 -19.51
C VAL A 279 -5.82 -20.55 -19.41
N PRO A 280 -5.49 -21.84 -19.21
CA PRO A 280 -4.10 -22.29 -19.26
C PRO A 280 -3.45 -21.95 -20.62
N PRO A 281 -2.17 -21.52 -20.65
CA PRO A 281 -1.51 -21.11 -21.91
C PRO A 281 -1.53 -22.17 -22.99
N GLN A 282 -1.44 -23.43 -22.61
CA GLN A 282 -1.46 -24.58 -23.55
C GLN A 282 -2.80 -24.77 -24.28
N SER A 283 -3.89 -24.14 -23.82
CA SER A 283 -5.20 -24.24 -24.47
C SER A 283 -5.39 -23.23 -25.61
N VAL A 284 -4.50 -22.22 -25.70
CA VAL A 284 -4.54 -21.20 -26.75
C VAL A 284 -3.66 -21.65 -27.91
N GLU A 285 -4.24 -21.80 -29.07
CA GLU A 285 -3.56 -22.19 -30.32
C GLU A 285 -3.56 -21.03 -31.32
N LEU A 286 -2.64 -21.11 -32.26
CA LEU A 286 -2.53 -20.17 -33.39
C LEU A 286 -3.08 -20.82 -34.65
N ASP A 287 -3.93 -20.12 -35.37
CA ASP A 287 -4.39 -20.52 -36.70
C ASP A 287 -3.34 -20.12 -37.76
N VAL A 288 -3.58 -20.57 -39.02
CA VAL A 288 -2.69 -20.32 -40.17
C VAL A 288 -2.51 -18.82 -40.45
N ASP A 289 -3.50 -18.00 -40.15
CA ASP A 289 -3.48 -16.54 -40.27
C ASP A 289 -2.92 -15.81 -39.03
N SER A 290 -2.34 -16.58 -38.09
CA SER A 290 -1.82 -16.08 -36.78
C SER A 290 -2.89 -15.56 -35.84
N SER A 291 -4.18 -15.79 -36.09
CA SER A 291 -5.24 -15.54 -35.14
C SER A 291 -5.19 -16.58 -34.01
N ARG A 292 -5.58 -16.14 -32.79
CA ARG A 292 -5.61 -17.01 -31.63
C ARG A 292 -6.98 -17.61 -31.44
N PHE A 293 -7.02 -18.91 -31.11
CA PHE A 293 -8.26 -19.60 -30.83
C PHE A 293 -8.09 -20.62 -29.71
N VAL A 294 -9.21 -21.07 -29.17
CA VAL A 294 -9.29 -22.18 -28.21
C VAL A 294 -10.32 -23.20 -28.72
N TRP A 295 -10.15 -24.46 -28.34
CA TRP A 295 -11.15 -25.47 -28.56
C TRP A 295 -12.20 -25.46 -27.45
N THR A 296 -13.47 -25.24 -27.77
CA THR A 296 -14.59 -25.32 -26.84
C THR A 296 -15.42 -26.55 -27.07
N VAL A 297 -16.10 -27.07 -26.05
CA VAL A 297 -17.01 -28.22 -26.19
C VAL A 297 -18.46 -27.74 -26.06
N VAL A 298 -19.23 -27.89 -27.15
CA VAL A 298 -20.65 -27.56 -27.18
C VAL A 298 -21.41 -28.80 -27.62
N ASN A 299 -22.38 -29.26 -26.82
CA ASN A 299 -23.19 -30.47 -27.09
C ASN A 299 -22.33 -31.71 -27.39
N GLY A 300 -21.19 -31.90 -26.70
CA GLY A 300 -20.29 -33.04 -26.88
C GLY A 300 -19.50 -33.03 -28.20
N LYS A 301 -19.38 -31.86 -28.84
CA LYS A 301 -18.57 -31.63 -30.05
C LYS A 301 -17.59 -30.51 -29.80
N ALA A 302 -16.41 -30.63 -30.40
CA ALA A 302 -15.41 -29.60 -30.36
C ALA A 302 -15.69 -28.50 -31.39
N HIS A 303 -15.54 -27.26 -31.01
CA HIS A 303 -15.67 -26.06 -31.82
C HIS A 303 -14.45 -25.16 -31.65
N GLN A 304 -13.92 -24.69 -32.76
CA GLN A 304 -12.84 -23.70 -32.78
C GLN A 304 -13.44 -22.34 -32.49
N GLN A 305 -13.08 -21.78 -31.35
CA GLN A 305 -13.57 -20.47 -30.89
C GLN A 305 -12.45 -19.44 -30.96
N PRO A 306 -12.53 -18.45 -31.88
CA PRO A 306 -11.59 -17.34 -31.93
C PRO A 306 -11.62 -16.52 -30.62
N VAL A 307 -10.43 -16.15 -30.12
CA VAL A 307 -10.28 -15.39 -28.87
C VAL A 307 -9.28 -14.26 -29.02
N THR A 308 -9.52 -13.18 -28.30
CA THR A 308 -8.53 -12.12 -28.10
C THR A 308 -7.92 -12.32 -26.72
N THR A 309 -6.59 -12.46 -26.66
CA THR A 309 -5.87 -12.65 -25.42
C THR A 309 -5.30 -11.33 -24.92
N GLY A 310 -5.23 -11.16 -23.60
CA GLY A 310 -4.50 -10.14 -22.91
C GLY A 310 -3.16 -10.65 -22.38
N ASP A 311 -2.74 -10.10 -21.24
CA ASP A 311 -1.49 -10.43 -20.58
C ASP A 311 -1.54 -11.79 -19.86
N PHE A 312 -0.37 -12.29 -19.51
CA PHE A 312 -0.24 -13.45 -18.62
C PHE A 312 -0.54 -13.02 -17.18
N GLU A 313 -1.34 -13.79 -16.47
CA GLU A 313 -1.66 -13.56 -15.08
C GLU A 313 -1.62 -14.87 -14.28
N GLY A 314 -0.71 -14.94 -13.32
CA GLY A 314 -0.44 -16.21 -12.62
C GLY A 314 -0.03 -17.31 -13.60
N ASP A 315 -0.71 -18.45 -13.54
CA ASP A 315 -0.45 -19.62 -14.40
C ASP A 315 -1.30 -19.61 -15.69
N GLY A 316 -1.95 -18.50 -16.06
CA GLY A 316 -2.88 -18.44 -17.18
C GLY A 316 -2.74 -17.23 -18.07
N ILE A 317 -3.48 -17.25 -19.18
CA ILE A 317 -3.66 -16.13 -20.12
C ILE A 317 -5.05 -15.55 -19.93
N VAL A 318 -5.12 -14.22 -19.80
CA VAL A 318 -6.37 -13.48 -19.77
C VAL A 318 -7.04 -13.50 -21.13
N ILE A 319 -8.33 -13.81 -21.19
CA ILE A 319 -9.15 -13.72 -22.41
C ILE A 319 -9.97 -12.44 -22.34
N LEU A 320 -9.71 -11.54 -23.26
CA LEU A 320 -10.42 -10.25 -23.37
C LEU A 320 -11.77 -10.39 -24.08
N SER A 321 -11.86 -11.30 -25.07
CA SER A 321 -13.10 -11.57 -25.80
C SER A 321 -13.08 -12.95 -26.45
N GLY A 322 -14.27 -13.48 -26.78
CA GLY A 322 -14.46 -14.75 -27.49
C GLY A 322 -14.95 -15.90 -26.62
N LEU A 323 -14.87 -15.81 -25.28
CA LEU A 323 -15.39 -16.80 -24.35
C LEU A 323 -16.44 -16.21 -23.41
N LYS A 324 -17.23 -17.08 -22.81
CA LYS A 324 -18.20 -16.77 -21.74
C LYS A 324 -17.91 -17.60 -20.50
N ALA A 325 -18.28 -17.06 -19.36
CA ALA A 325 -18.21 -17.84 -18.11
C ALA A 325 -19.09 -19.10 -18.23
N GLY A 326 -18.51 -20.24 -17.87
CA GLY A 326 -19.15 -21.56 -17.99
C GLY A 326 -18.77 -22.33 -19.24
N ASP A 327 -18.11 -21.71 -20.24
CA ASP A 327 -17.64 -22.43 -21.43
C ASP A 327 -16.63 -23.51 -21.03
N GLN A 328 -16.71 -24.66 -21.68
CA GLN A 328 -15.77 -25.76 -21.48
C GLN A 328 -14.66 -25.68 -22.54
N VAL A 329 -13.46 -25.35 -22.09
CA VAL A 329 -12.27 -25.25 -22.94
C VAL A 329 -11.43 -26.52 -22.82
N ILE A 330 -10.99 -27.05 -23.96
CA ILE A 330 -10.10 -28.22 -24.02
C ILE A 330 -8.68 -27.76 -23.66
N ILE A 331 -8.10 -28.43 -22.67
CA ILE A 331 -6.75 -28.13 -22.16
C ILE A 331 -5.73 -29.23 -22.48
N ASN A 332 -6.22 -30.42 -22.85
CA ASN A 332 -5.36 -31.52 -23.24
C ASN A 332 -6.06 -32.39 -24.31
N GLY A 333 -5.31 -32.81 -25.33
CA GLY A 333 -5.82 -33.56 -26.46
C GLY A 333 -6.25 -32.71 -27.65
N GLN A 334 -6.11 -31.38 -27.59
CA GLN A 334 -6.51 -30.41 -28.63
C GLN A 334 -5.85 -30.68 -29.99
N GLN A 335 -4.61 -31.17 -30.03
CA GLN A 335 -3.89 -31.49 -31.29
C GLN A 335 -4.52 -32.60 -32.13
N LYS A 336 -5.48 -33.34 -31.57
CA LYS A 336 -6.16 -34.47 -32.24
C LYS A 336 -7.62 -34.16 -32.54
N VAL A 337 -8.04 -32.93 -32.30
CA VAL A 337 -9.41 -32.46 -32.42
C VAL A 337 -9.59 -31.66 -33.71
N SER A 338 -10.76 -31.77 -34.33
CA SER A 338 -11.16 -31.01 -35.52
C SER A 338 -12.55 -30.44 -35.31
N GLU A 339 -12.87 -29.38 -36.05
CA GLU A 339 -14.19 -28.73 -35.99
C GLU A 339 -15.35 -29.76 -36.16
N GLY A 340 -16.32 -29.73 -35.23
CA GLY A 340 -17.47 -30.59 -35.17
C GLY A 340 -17.22 -32.04 -34.74
N MET A 341 -15.97 -32.41 -34.35
CA MET A 341 -15.63 -33.75 -33.89
C MET A 341 -16.32 -34.07 -32.55
N LYS A 342 -16.85 -35.27 -32.40
CA LYS A 342 -17.40 -35.76 -31.14
C LYS A 342 -16.25 -36.06 -30.16
N VAL A 343 -16.34 -35.49 -28.98
CA VAL A 343 -15.35 -35.66 -27.91
C VAL A 343 -16.01 -36.22 -26.64
N ASP A 344 -15.24 -37.03 -25.92
CA ASP A 344 -15.57 -37.48 -24.57
C ASP A 344 -14.74 -36.66 -23.55
N THR A 345 -15.44 -35.94 -22.69
CA THR A 345 -14.83 -34.94 -21.84
C THR A 345 -14.57 -35.45 -20.44
N THR A 346 -13.33 -35.38 -20.00
CA THR A 346 -12.96 -35.53 -18.57
C THR A 346 -12.75 -34.14 -18.00
N LYS A 347 -13.55 -33.77 -17.00
CA LYS A 347 -13.38 -32.48 -16.33
C LYS A 347 -12.16 -32.53 -15.40
N ARG A 348 -11.31 -31.53 -15.49
CA ARG A 348 -10.27 -31.25 -14.50
C ARG A 348 -10.81 -30.25 -13.50
N ASP A 349 -10.82 -30.62 -12.20
CA ASP A 349 -11.14 -29.66 -11.15
C ASP A 349 -10.04 -28.61 -11.05
N ASN A 350 -10.46 -27.35 -11.07
CA ASN A 350 -9.59 -26.22 -10.75
C ASN A 350 -9.22 -26.31 -9.26
N ARG A 351 -8.00 -26.72 -8.97
CA ARG A 351 -7.40 -26.55 -7.63
C ARG A 351 -6.58 -25.30 -7.61
#